data_f07d12e3ad6f00913251eeee51064115
#
_entry.id   f07d12e3ad6f00913251eeee51064115
#
_cell.length_a   1.000
_cell.length_b   1.000
_cell.length_c   1.000
_cell.angle_alpha   90.00
_cell.angle_beta   90.00
_cell.angle_gamma   90.00
#
_symmetry.space_group_name_H-M   'P 1'
#
loop_
_entity.id
_entity.type
_entity.pdbx_description
1 polymer ?
#
loop_
_entity_poly.entity_id
_entity_poly.type
_entity_poly.pdbx_seq_one_letter_code
_entity_poly.pdbx_strand_id
1 'polypeptide(L)'
;MPSVGSALVAMVSTKGGGLRRPLTSGALILALIGGVMAACGGDDDLGGDPMAADPAVILPAAAEAMGSVESVRFELERGGAPVFIDEVDSLAFDKAIGRVEVPGRADALLDVTVNGNLATQLGAVAFDGDTWLSNPITGDFEPLPAGYDIDPTLFFDPKGGWQPLIEGLQDVTFLGTEDKDGQRYHLRGTGPADQLEVVTARLVRNQDVVIDFWVHPVTGLVTAVEFDTDDDGAVSSWSLRLADYGERFDIEPPDLDG
;
A
#
# COMPACT_ATOMS: atom_id res chain seq x y z
N MET A 1 -41.59 -18.94 26.02
CA MET A 1 -41.74 -19.34 27.42
C MET A 1 -40.70 -20.39 27.74
N PRO A 2 -40.05 -20.37 28.87
CA PRO A 2 -39.53 -19.27 29.69
C PRO A 2 -37.99 -19.16 29.59
N SER A 3 -37.29 -18.05 29.79
CA SER A 3 -37.06 -17.24 30.98
C SER A 3 -35.96 -17.74 31.94
N VAL A 4 -35.03 -16.80 32.20
CA VAL A 4 -34.36 -16.46 33.45
C VAL A 4 -33.02 -17.09 33.79
N GLY A 5 -32.08 -16.19 34.14
CA GLY A 5 -30.93 -16.48 34.98
C GLY A 5 -29.90 -15.37 35.08
N SER A 6 -30.27 -14.24 35.72
CA SER A 6 -29.32 -13.28 36.33
C SER A 6 -28.87 -13.80 37.69
N ALA A 7 -27.57 -13.56 38.05
CA ALA A 7 -27.08 -13.39 39.42
C ALA A 7 -25.63 -12.87 39.35
N LEU A 8 -25.36 -11.71 39.80
CA LEU A 8 -25.23 -11.12 41.13
C LEU A 8 -23.78 -11.20 41.66
N VAL A 9 -23.09 -10.06 41.63
CA VAL A 9 -22.42 -9.29 42.71
C VAL A 9 -21.74 -10.05 43.84
N ALA A 10 -20.48 -9.67 44.09
CA ALA A 10 -20.00 -9.45 45.47
C ALA A 10 -18.78 -8.52 45.53
N MET A 11 -18.97 -7.37 46.13
CA MET A 11 -17.96 -6.48 46.74
C MET A 11 -17.27 -7.19 47.92
N VAL A 12 -15.96 -6.94 48.09
CA VAL A 12 -15.40 -6.87 49.43
C VAL A 12 -14.40 -5.71 49.49
N SER A 13 -14.74 -4.78 50.35
CA SER A 13 -13.94 -3.67 50.85
C SER A 13 -13.26 -4.11 52.14
N THR A 14 -12.00 -3.82 52.34
CA THR A 14 -11.41 -3.71 53.68
C THR A 14 -10.45 -2.56 53.79
N LYS A 15 -10.66 -1.87 54.84
CA LYS A 15 -10.23 -0.59 55.37
C LYS A 15 -9.06 -0.78 56.34
N GLY A 16 -8.18 0.21 56.40
CA GLY A 16 -7.60 0.57 57.71
C GLY A 16 -6.10 0.63 57.80
N GLY A 17 -5.65 1.79 58.27
CA GLY A 17 -4.49 1.89 59.16
C GLY A 17 -3.44 2.93 58.76
N GLY A 18 -3.58 4.14 59.28
CA GLY A 18 -2.59 5.20 59.22
C GLY A 18 -1.49 5.03 60.27
N LEU A 19 -0.37 5.69 60.10
CA LEU A 19 0.41 6.38 61.18
C LEU A 19 1.54 7.27 60.59
N ARG A 20 1.38 8.53 60.84
CA ARG A 20 2.28 9.62 61.28
C ARG A 20 3.77 9.65 60.84
N ARG A 21 4.07 10.89 60.42
CA ARG A 21 5.36 11.56 60.17
C ARG A 21 6.37 11.49 61.32
N PRO A 22 7.69 11.77 61.06
CA PRO A 22 8.11 13.17 61.08
C PRO A 22 9.10 13.61 59.99
N LEU A 23 9.19 14.93 59.90
CA LEU A 23 10.06 15.77 59.10
C LEU A 23 11.55 15.60 59.51
N THR A 24 12.44 15.57 58.54
CA THR A 24 13.75 16.19 58.65
C THR A 24 14.20 16.78 57.33
N SER A 25 14.59 18.03 57.43
CA SER A 25 15.16 18.85 56.35
C SER A 25 16.56 18.35 55.95
N GLY A 26 16.90 18.48 54.68
CA GLY A 26 18.29 18.25 54.26
C GLY A 26 18.48 18.45 52.75
N ALA A 27 18.92 19.68 52.39
CA ALA A 27 19.81 20.07 51.29
C ALA A 27 19.58 19.53 49.85
N LEU A 28 19.22 20.46 49.04
CA LEU A 28 19.55 20.79 47.66
C LEU A 28 20.78 20.09 47.06
N ILE A 29 20.57 19.22 46.03
CA ILE A 29 21.53 19.05 44.95
C ILE A 29 20.69 18.93 43.66
N LEU A 30 20.81 19.98 42.83
CA LEU A 30 20.34 20.04 41.50
C LEU A 30 21.24 19.14 40.62
N ALA A 31 20.75 17.98 40.20
CA ALA A 31 21.33 17.22 39.11
C ALA A 31 20.32 17.15 37.99
N LEU A 32 20.46 18.05 37.02
CA LEU A 32 19.85 17.97 35.70
C LEU A 32 20.44 16.74 34.99
N ILE A 33 19.75 15.61 35.07
CA ILE A 33 19.95 14.51 34.15
C ILE A 33 18.77 14.57 33.23
N GLY A 34 18.98 15.20 32.06
CA GLY A 34 18.11 15.11 30.93
C GLY A 34 18.01 13.67 30.45
N GLY A 35 16.97 12.98 30.91
CA GLY A 35 16.59 11.67 30.35
C GLY A 35 16.04 11.90 28.97
N VAL A 36 16.85 11.64 27.95
CA VAL A 36 16.37 11.40 26.57
C VAL A 36 15.57 10.12 26.65
N MET A 37 14.26 10.25 26.72
CA MET A 37 13.34 9.16 26.39
C MET A 37 13.48 8.98 24.88
N ALA A 38 14.33 8.04 24.46
CA ALA A 38 14.26 7.49 23.12
C ALA A 38 12.93 6.73 23.01
N ALA A 39 11.91 7.41 22.53
CA ALA A 39 10.74 6.77 21.98
C ALA A 39 11.22 6.09 20.69
N CYS A 40 11.37 4.77 20.72
CA CYS A 40 11.43 3.95 19.53
C CYS A 40 10.03 3.91 18.92
N GLY A 41 9.68 4.94 18.20
CA GLY A 41 8.74 4.92 17.11
C GLY A 41 9.59 4.81 15.86
N GLY A 42 9.39 3.78 15.06
CA GLY A 42 10.05 3.67 13.76
C GLY A 42 9.42 4.70 12.81
N ASP A 43 9.84 5.95 12.95
CA ASP A 43 9.75 6.92 11.90
C ASP A 43 11.05 6.80 11.11
N ASP A 44 10.94 6.50 9.84
CA ASP A 44 12.02 6.66 8.86
C ASP A 44 12.36 8.15 8.77
N ASP A 45 13.14 8.63 9.75
CA ASP A 45 13.71 9.97 9.73
C ASP A 45 14.87 9.97 8.73
N LEU A 46 14.50 9.93 7.46
CA LEU A 46 15.42 10.13 6.33
C LEU A 46 15.83 11.59 6.36
N GLY A 47 16.84 11.89 7.17
CA GLY A 47 17.32 13.21 7.58
C GLY A 47 17.59 14.18 6.42
N GLY A 48 16.55 14.84 5.95
CA GLY A 48 16.54 15.89 4.95
C GLY A 48 15.47 16.93 5.25
N ASP A 49 15.64 18.14 4.71
CA ASP A 49 14.60 19.16 4.77
C ASP A 49 13.46 18.81 3.81
N PRO A 50 12.19 18.97 4.23
CA PRO A 50 11.05 18.70 3.34
C PRO A 50 11.06 19.68 2.15
N MET A 51 10.69 19.20 0.98
CA MET A 51 10.52 20.05 -0.21
C MET A 51 9.38 21.05 -0.03
N ALA A 52 9.36 22.09 -0.83
CA ALA A 52 8.28 23.08 -0.80
C ALA A 52 6.93 22.41 -1.12
N ALA A 53 5.88 22.75 -0.36
CA ALA A 53 4.52 22.25 -0.53
C ALA A 53 3.83 22.93 -1.73
N ASP A 54 4.39 22.76 -2.92
CA ASP A 54 3.93 23.29 -4.20
C ASP A 54 3.92 22.17 -5.24
N PRO A 55 2.80 21.90 -5.93
CA PRO A 55 2.73 20.90 -6.99
C PRO A 55 3.84 21.04 -8.03
N ALA A 56 4.25 22.26 -8.38
CA ALA A 56 5.31 22.51 -9.34
C ALA A 56 6.70 22.05 -8.86
N VAL A 57 6.87 21.84 -7.56
CA VAL A 57 8.09 21.27 -6.95
C VAL A 57 7.92 19.78 -6.66
N ILE A 58 6.75 19.40 -6.13
CA ILE A 58 6.47 18.02 -5.69
C ILE A 58 6.41 17.06 -6.88
N LEU A 59 5.72 17.42 -7.97
CA LEU A 59 5.52 16.51 -9.10
C LEU A 59 6.82 16.10 -9.80
N PRO A 60 7.72 17.02 -10.19
CA PRO A 60 9.00 16.63 -10.79
C PRO A 60 9.84 15.76 -9.84
N ALA A 61 9.86 16.10 -8.55
CA ALA A 61 10.60 15.32 -7.56
C ALA A 61 10.00 13.91 -7.38
N ALA A 62 8.66 13.79 -7.36
CA ALA A 62 7.99 12.50 -7.28
C ALA A 62 8.21 11.66 -8.55
N ALA A 63 8.14 12.25 -9.73
CA ALA A 63 8.41 11.57 -10.99
C ALA A 63 9.85 11.02 -11.05
N GLU A 64 10.84 11.84 -10.67
CA GLU A 64 12.25 11.43 -10.61
C GLU A 64 12.47 10.32 -9.58
N ALA A 65 11.91 10.46 -8.37
CA ALA A 65 12.02 9.47 -7.31
C ALA A 65 11.40 8.13 -7.72
N MET A 66 10.19 8.14 -8.27
CA MET A 66 9.51 6.93 -8.72
C MET A 66 10.16 6.30 -9.94
N GLY A 67 10.76 7.11 -10.84
CA GLY A 67 11.55 6.61 -11.98
C GLY A 67 12.89 5.98 -11.57
N SER A 68 13.35 6.21 -10.34
CA SER A 68 14.60 5.67 -9.80
C SER A 68 14.40 4.49 -8.85
N VAL A 69 13.18 4.00 -8.71
CA VAL A 69 12.86 2.87 -7.82
C VAL A 69 13.48 1.59 -8.36
N GLU A 70 14.30 0.93 -7.54
CA GLU A 70 14.90 -0.38 -7.85
C GLU A 70 14.06 -1.53 -7.28
N SER A 71 13.38 -1.30 -6.15
CA SER A 71 12.50 -2.29 -5.53
C SER A 71 11.46 -1.64 -4.64
N VAL A 72 10.32 -2.30 -4.49
CA VAL A 72 9.21 -1.85 -3.64
C VAL A 72 8.30 -3.01 -3.26
N ARG A 73 7.72 -2.94 -2.07
CA ARG A 73 6.56 -3.74 -1.68
C ARG A 73 5.29 -2.97 -1.97
N PHE A 74 4.28 -3.66 -2.46
CA PHE A 74 2.97 -3.07 -2.71
C PHE A 74 1.83 -3.86 -2.08
N GLU A 75 0.76 -3.15 -1.75
CA GLU A 75 -0.53 -3.69 -1.37
C GLU A 75 -1.61 -2.95 -2.14
N LEU A 76 -2.33 -3.66 -3.00
CA LEU A 76 -3.43 -3.14 -3.81
C LEU A 76 -4.73 -3.78 -3.37
N GLU A 77 -5.72 -2.98 -3.00
CA GLU A 77 -7.04 -3.44 -2.60
C GLU A 77 -8.11 -2.82 -3.50
N ARG A 78 -9.14 -3.59 -3.78
CA ARG A 78 -10.33 -3.16 -4.50
C ARG A 78 -11.56 -3.30 -3.62
N GLY A 79 -12.43 -2.29 -3.63
CA GLY A 79 -13.77 -2.32 -3.07
C GLY A 79 -14.84 -2.06 -4.12
N GLY A 80 -16.11 -2.20 -3.76
CA GLY A 80 -17.23 -1.89 -4.65
C GLY A 80 -17.50 -2.96 -5.71
N ALA A 81 -17.77 -2.53 -6.97
CA ALA A 81 -18.09 -3.44 -8.06
C ALA A 81 -16.92 -4.39 -8.41
N PRO A 82 -17.19 -5.63 -8.84
CA PRO A 82 -16.14 -6.58 -9.21
C PRO A 82 -15.39 -6.12 -10.47
N VAL A 83 -14.06 -6.30 -10.46
CA VAL A 83 -13.21 -6.14 -11.64
C VAL A 83 -12.56 -7.49 -11.92
N PHE A 84 -12.72 -7.99 -13.15
CA PHE A 84 -12.27 -9.32 -13.52
C PHE A 84 -10.87 -9.28 -14.16
N ILE A 85 -10.05 -10.26 -13.80
CA ILE A 85 -8.69 -10.42 -14.33
C ILE A 85 -8.62 -11.43 -15.46
N ASP A 86 -9.73 -12.11 -15.78
CA ASP A 86 -9.86 -13.09 -16.86
C ASP A 86 -10.91 -12.66 -17.90
N GLU A 87 -10.80 -13.19 -19.13
CA GLU A 87 -11.66 -12.83 -20.25
C GLU A 87 -13.13 -13.33 -20.14
N VAL A 88 -13.38 -14.26 -19.19
CA VAL A 88 -14.69 -14.90 -19.04
C VAL A 88 -15.43 -14.46 -17.77
N ASP A 89 -14.96 -13.40 -17.14
CA ASP A 89 -15.55 -12.79 -15.94
C ASP A 89 -15.75 -13.78 -14.77
N SER A 90 -14.80 -14.72 -14.64
CA SER A 90 -14.87 -15.75 -13.59
C SER A 90 -14.00 -15.48 -12.37
N LEU A 91 -12.96 -14.68 -12.52
CA LEU A 91 -11.98 -14.34 -11.48
C LEU A 91 -12.06 -12.84 -11.15
N ALA A 92 -12.83 -12.48 -10.14
CA ALA A 92 -12.87 -11.10 -9.64
C ALA A 92 -11.66 -10.84 -8.74
N PHE A 93 -10.91 -9.78 -9.03
CA PHE A 93 -9.81 -9.30 -8.21
C PHE A 93 -10.32 -8.66 -6.93
N ASP A 94 -9.74 -8.99 -5.79
CA ASP A 94 -10.07 -8.39 -4.50
C ASP A 94 -8.87 -7.66 -3.90
N LYS A 95 -7.70 -8.32 -3.86
CA LYS A 95 -6.48 -7.77 -3.26
C LYS A 95 -5.23 -8.39 -3.88
N ALA A 96 -4.14 -7.63 -3.91
CA ALA A 96 -2.80 -8.14 -4.16
C ALA A 96 -1.82 -7.61 -3.13
N ILE A 97 -0.95 -8.46 -2.63
CA ILE A 97 0.23 -8.08 -1.85
C ILE A 97 1.43 -8.67 -2.55
N GLY A 98 2.41 -7.84 -2.88
CA GLY A 98 3.55 -8.31 -3.63
C GLY A 98 4.78 -7.44 -3.51
N ARG A 99 5.80 -7.82 -4.26
CA ARG A 99 7.10 -7.19 -4.32
C ARG A 99 7.52 -7.06 -5.77
N VAL A 100 8.22 -5.99 -6.06
CA VAL A 100 8.82 -5.75 -7.38
C VAL A 100 10.31 -5.46 -7.21
N GLU A 101 11.15 -6.07 -8.02
CA GLU A 101 12.55 -5.71 -8.23
C GLU A 101 12.76 -5.40 -9.72
N VAL A 102 13.20 -4.18 -10.00
CA VAL A 102 13.50 -3.71 -11.34
C VAL A 102 14.92 -4.16 -11.74
N PRO A 103 15.13 -4.64 -12.96
CA PRO A 103 14.15 -4.93 -13.98
C PRO A 103 13.64 -6.37 -13.92
N GLY A 104 12.37 -6.57 -14.23
CA GLY A 104 11.85 -7.86 -14.67
C GLY A 104 11.53 -8.90 -13.60
N ARG A 105 11.44 -8.52 -12.32
CA ARG A 105 11.07 -9.46 -11.25
C ARG A 105 9.93 -8.93 -10.39
N ALA A 106 8.93 -9.76 -10.18
CA ALA A 106 7.84 -9.48 -9.24
C ALA A 106 7.26 -10.78 -8.70
N ASP A 107 6.79 -10.76 -7.47
CA ASP A 107 5.92 -11.78 -6.93
C ASP A 107 4.73 -11.16 -6.21
N ALA A 108 3.61 -11.86 -6.19
CA ALA A 108 2.42 -11.43 -5.48
C ALA A 108 1.56 -12.61 -5.02
N LEU A 109 0.81 -12.37 -3.95
CA LEU A 109 -0.36 -13.15 -3.57
C LEU A 109 -1.59 -12.35 -3.96
N LEU A 110 -2.48 -12.96 -4.73
CA LEU A 110 -3.71 -12.37 -5.23
C LEU A 110 -4.89 -13.02 -4.50
N ASP A 111 -5.66 -12.24 -3.76
CA ASP A 111 -6.96 -12.68 -3.29
C ASP A 111 -7.97 -12.42 -4.40
N VAL A 112 -8.71 -13.45 -4.79
CA VAL A 112 -9.70 -13.39 -5.85
C VAL A 112 -10.98 -14.10 -5.46
N THR A 113 -12.10 -13.66 -6.03
CA THR A 113 -13.40 -14.34 -5.88
C THR A 113 -13.74 -15.05 -7.19
N VAL A 114 -13.84 -16.38 -7.13
CA VAL A 114 -14.17 -17.25 -8.27
C VAL A 114 -15.68 -17.37 -8.41
N ASN A 115 -16.21 -17.07 -9.61
CA ASN A 115 -17.65 -17.15 -9.94
C ASN A 115 -18.56 -16.45 -8.90
N GLY A 116 -18.07 -15.34 -8.31
CA GLY A 116 -18.82 -14.48 -7.40
C GLY A 116 -19.10 -15.05 -6.00
N ASN A 117 -18.57 -16.23 -5.65
CA ASN A 117 -18.91 -16.86 -4.37
C ASN A 117 -17.79 -17.66 -3.67
N LEU A 118 -16.68 -17.93 -4.33
CA LEU A 118 -15.57 -18.69 -3.75
C LEU A 118 -14.32 -17.81 -3.67
N ALA A 119 -14.02 -17.32 -2.47
CA ALA A 119 -12.76 -16.65 -2.21
C ALA A 119 -11.60 -17.65 -2.23
N THR A 120 -10.54 -17.34 -2.96
CA THR A 120 -9.31 -18.14 -3.03
C THR A 120 -8.11 -17.23 -3.19
N GLN A 121 -6.91 -17.78 -3.02
CA GLN A 121 -5.65 -17.07 -3.17
C GLN A 121 -4.82 -17.72 -4.27
N LEU A 122 -4.22 -16.89 -5.13
CA LEU A 122 -3.35 -17.29 -6.22
C LEU A 122 -1.96 -16.69 -5.98
N GLY A 123 -0.91 -17.46 -6.22
CA GLY A 123 0.45 -16.96 -6.36
C GLY A 123 0.69 -16.47 -7.79
N ALA A 124 1.32 -15.33 -7.95
CA ALA A 124 1.79 -14.82 -9.24
C ALA A 124 3.29 -14.54 -9.15
N VAL A 125 4.04 -14.93 -10.16
CA VAL A 125 5.48 -14.64 -10.26
C VAL A 125 5.79 -14.18 -11.68
N ALA A 126 6.52 -13.07 -11.79
CA ALA A 126 7.15 -12.62 -13.03
C ALA A 126 8.66 -12.65 -12.83
N PHE A 127 9.39 -13.24 -13.77
CA PHE A 127 10.84 -13.39 -13.70
C PHE A 127 11.45 -13.41 -15.10
N ASP A 128 12.29 -12.40 -15.39
CA ASP A 128 13.04 -12.27 -16.63
C ASP A 128 12.20 -12.40 -17.93
N GLY A 129 10.95 -11.88 -17.88
CA GLY A 129 10.02 -11.83 -19.02
C GLY A 129 9.03 -12.99 -19.10
N ASP A 130 9.16 -14.00 -18.24
CA ASP A 130 8.16 -15.05 -18.09
C ASP A 130 7.25 -14.75 -16.89
N THR A 131 5.98 -15.13 -17.00
CA THR A 131 4.99 -14.94 -15.91
C THR A 131 4.23 -16.24 -15.66
N TRP A 132 4.05 -16.56 -14.39
CA TRP A 132 3.33 -17.74 -13.92
C TRP A 132 2.24 -17.34 -12.93
N LEU A 133 1.16 -18.12 -12.96
CA LEU A 133 0.06 -18.02 -12.01
C LEU A 133 -0.16 -19.38 -11.38
N SER A 134 -0.39 -19.44 -10.06
CA SER A 134 -0.70 -20.71 -9.44
C SER A 134 -2.13 -21.15 -9.76
N ASN A 135 -2.30 -22.46 -9.98
CA ASN A 135 -3.62 -23.05 -10.14
C ASN A 135 -4.39 -22.99 -8.82
N PRO A 136 -5.63 -22.49 -8.78
CA PRO A 136 -6.37 -22.32 -7.53
C PRO A 136 -6.77 -23.62 -6.85
N ILE A 137 -6.63 -24.78 -7.53
CA ILE A 137 -7.03 -26.08 -7.01
C ILE A 137 -5.82 -26.88 -6.55
N THR A 138 -4.76 -26.94 -7.38
CA THR A 138 -3.57 -27.75 -7.10
C THR A 138 -2.46 -26.97 -6.40
N GLY A 139 -2.42 -25.65 -6.58
CA GLY A 139 -1.34 -24.78 -6.12
C GLY A 139 -0.12 -24.78 -7.04
N ASP A 140 -0.09 -25.62 -8.07
CA ASP A 140 1.02 -25.69 -9.01
C ASP A 140 1.08 -24.43 -9.87
N PHE A 141 2.29 -23.94 -10.17
CA PHE A 141 2.47 -22.82 -11.05
C PHE A 141 2.41 -23.23 -12.51
N GLU A 142 1.62 -22.50 -13.28
CA GLU A 142 1.47 -22.67 -14.72
C GLU A 142 1.85 -21.37 -15.42
N PRO A 143 2.47 -21.42 -16.62
CA PRO A 143 2.71 -20.21 -17.40
C PRO A 143 1.40 -19.46 -17.63
N LEU A 144 1.44 -18.13 -17.49
CA LEU A 144 0.27 -17.29 -17.70
C LEU A 144 -0.29 -17.52 -19.12
N PRO A 145 -1.58 -17.86 -19.28
CA PRO A 145 -2.15 -18.12 -20.61
C PRO A 145 -2.01 -16.91 -21.54
N ALA A 146 -1.85 -17.17 -22.83
CA ALA A 146 -1.83 -16.11 -23.85
C ALA A 146 -3.14 -15.30 -23.81
N GLY A 147 -3.04 -13.98 -23.77
CA GLY A 147 -4.19 -13.06 -23.62
C GLY A 147 -4.33 -12.45 -22.22
N TYR A 148 -3.61 -12.97 -21.24
CA TYR A 148 -3.42 -12.30 -19.96
C TYR A 148 -2.17 -11.44 -20.07
N ASP A 149 -2.33 -10.17 -20.38
CA ASP A 149 -1.20 -9.21 -20.49
C ASP A 149 -0.92 -8.56 -19.12
N ILE A 150 -0.71 -9.36 -18.08
CA ILE A 150 -0.32 -8.84 -16.77
C ILE A 150 1.19 -8.94 -16.65
N ASP A 151 1.89 -7.83 -16.87
CA ASP A 151 3.31 -7.72 -16.62
C ASP A 151 3.55 -6.68 -15.51
N PRO A 152 3.72 -7.12 -14.25
CA PRO A 152 3.93 -6.22 -13.13
C PRO A 152 5.28 -5.48 -13.20
N THR A 153 6.20 -5.90 -14.05
CA THR A 153 7.49 -5.23 -14.23
C THR A 153 7.37 -3.91 -14.96
N LEU A 154 6.29 -3.72 -15.71
CA LEU A 154 5.99 -2.46 -16.41
C LEU A 154 5.64 -1.30 -15.47
N PHE A 155 5.28 -1.55 -14.22
CA PHE A 155 4.94 -0.51 -13.26
C PHE A 155 6.05 0.52 -13.08
N PHE A 156 7.31 0.09 -13.17
CA PHE A 156 8.48 0.95 -13.03
C PHE A 156 9.26 1.11 -14.35
N ASP A 157 8.65 0.76 -15.48
CA ASP A 157 9.24 1.02 -16.80
C ASP A 157 9.36 2.54 -17.03
N PRO A 158 10.52 3.05 -17.46
CA PRO A 158 10.72 4.49 -17.65
C PRO A 158 9.84 5.11 -18.75
N LYS A 159 9.23 4.29 -19.62
CA LYS A 159 8.40 4.76 -20.73
C LYS A 159 6.90 4.69 -20.47
N GLY A 160 6.48 3.78 -19.62
CA GLY A 160 5.05 3.53 -19.38
C GLY A 160 4.66 3.40 -17.91
N GLY A 161 5.64 3.40 -16.98
CA GLY A 161 5.38 3.20 -15.56
C GLY A 161 5.00 4.45 -14.78
N TRP A 162 5.34 4.48 -13.50
CA TRP A 162 4.97 5.55 -12.58
C TRP A 162 5.49 6.93 -12.96
N GLN A 163 6.74 7.02 -13.48
CA GLN A 163 7.32 8.31 -13.85
C GLN A 163 6.48 9.03 -14.90
N PRO A 164 6.19 8.45 -16.08
CA PRO A 164 5.35 9.12 -17.07
C PRO A 164 3.91 9.35 -16.61
N LEU A 165 3.34 8.50 -15.75
CA LEU A 165 2.03 8.76 -15.16
C LEU A 165 2.05 10.07 -14.34
N ILE A 166 3.02 10.24 -13.44
CA ILE A 166 3.13 11.44 -12.60
C ILE A 166 3.40 12.68 -13.45
N GLU A 167 4.25 12.60 -14.47
CA GLU A 167 4.52 13.70 -15.41
C GLU A 167 3.29 14.05 -16.25
N GLY A 168 2.43 13.09 -16.53
CA GLY A 168 1.21 13.23 -17.33
C GLY A 168 -0.04 13.66 -16.54
N LEU A 169 0.03 13.74 -15.19
CA LEU A 169 -1.10 14.14 -14.38
C LEU A 169 -1.59 15.55 -14.75
N GLN A 170 -2.90 15.70 -14.90
CA GLN A 170 -3.56 16.95 -15.24
C GLN A 170 -4.29 17.54 -14.03
N ASP A 171 -4.48 18.86 -14.03
CA ASP A 171 -5.26 19.60 -13.02
C ASP A 171 -4.83 19.31 -11.57
N VAL A 172 -3.51 19.16 -11.35
CA VAL A 172 -3.00 18.77 -10.04
C VAL A 172 -3.16 19.88 -9.01
N THR A 173 -3.74 19.49 -7.86
CA THR A 173 -3.97 20.37 -6.72
C THR A 173 -3.31 19.78 -5.47
N PHE A 174 -2.61 20.62 -4.71
CA PHE A 174 -2.13 20.28 -3.38
C PHE A 174 -3.27 20.47 -2.37
N LEU A 175 -3.64 19.38 -1.68
CA LEU A 175 -4.74 19.39 -0.72
C LEU A 175 -4.29 19.63 0.72
N GLY A 176 -3.01 19.41 1.01
CA GLY A 176 -2.45 19.64 2.34
C GLY A 176 -1.39 18.64 2.72
N THR A 177 -1.02 18.68 4.00
CA THR A 177 -0.16 17.67 4.62
C THR A 177 -1.01 16.85 5.56
N GLU A 178 -0.94 15.54 5.41
CA GLU A 178 -1.72 14.58 6.19
C GLU A 178 -0.80 13.58 6.89
N ASP A 179 -1.29 13.01 8.01
CA ASP A 179 -0.66 11.88 8.67
C ASP A 179 -1.22 10.59 8.07
N LYS A 180 -0.43 9.98 7.20
CA LYS A 180 -0.73 8.70 6.56
C LYS A 180 0.52 7.83 6.63
N ASP A 181 0.69 7.16 7.76
CA ASP A 181 1.93 6.48 8.17
C ASP A 181 3.13 7.46 8.14
N GLY A 182 2.97 8.58 8.91
CA GLY A 182 3.85 9.74 8.94
C GLY A 182 3.37 10.90 8.06
N GLN A 183 4.05 12.03 8.14
CA GLN A 183 3.67 13.23 7.38
C GLN A 183 3.83 13.00 5.89
N ARG A 184 2.77 13.20 5.11
CA ARG A 184 2.74 13.06 3.64
C ARG A 184 2.07 14.28 3.00
N TYR A 185 2.54 14.66 1.84
CA TYR A 185 1.89 15.64 0.98
C TYR A 185 0.76 14.94 0.22
N HIS A 186 -0.46 15.44 0.39
CA HIS A 186 -1.64 14.95 -0.32
C HIS A 186 -1.89 15.80 -1.55
N LEU A 187 -1.90 15.17 -2.71
CA LEU A 187 -2.21 15.79 -3.99
C LEU A 187 -3.35 15.04 -4.67
N ARG A 188 -4.08 15.77 -5.49
CA ARG A 188 -5.12 15.21 -6.36
C ARG A 188 -4.88 15.69 -7.78
N GLY A 189 -4.99 14.78 -8.74
CA GLY A 189 -4.86 15.08 -10.17
C GLY A 189 -5.64 14.09 -11.01
N THR A 190 -5.73 14.33 -12.31
CA THR A 190 -6.36 13.42 -13.27
C THR A 190 -5.29 12.65 -14.03
N GLY A 191 -5.27 11.35 -13.90
CA GLY A 191 -4.42 10.43 -14.65
C GLY A 191 -5.04 10.08 -16.00
N PRO A 192 -4.30 10.19 -17.11
CA PRO A 192 -4.81 9.84 -18.43
C PRO A 192 -4.94 8.32 -18.60
N ALA A 193 -5.97 7.90 -19.32
CA ALA A 193 -6.37 6.51 -19.50
C ALA A 193 -5.26 5.59 -20.00
N ASP A 194 -4.48 6.04 -20.98
CA ASP A 194 -3.40 5.26 -21.59
C ASP A 194 -2.25 4.95 -20.63
N GLN A 195 -1.96 5.84 -19.69
CA GLN A 195 -0.92 5.64 -18.69
C GLN A 195 -1.44 4.81 -17.52
N LEU A 196 -2.69 5.01 -17.11
CA LEU A 196 -3.33 4.19 -16.07
C LEU A 196 -3.44 2.73 -16.48
N GLU A 197 -3.75 2.45 -17.73
CA GLU A 197 -3.82 1.08 -18.23
C GLU A 197 -2.51 0.32 -18.01
N VAL A 198 -1.37 0.97 -18.16
CA VAL A 198 -0.05 0.34 -17.93
C VAL A 198 0.20 0.12 -16.43
N VAL A 199 0.09 1.15 -15.59
CA VAL A 199 0.43 1.05 -14.15
C VAL A 199 -0.57 0.26 -13.34
N THR A 200 -1.73 -0.07 -13.90
CA THR A 200 -2.73 -0.93 -13.25
C THR A 200 -2.75 -2.35 -13.83
N ALA A 201 -1.76 -2.72 -14.64
CA ALA A 201 -1.74 -4.00 -15.36
C ALA A 201 -3.09 -4.26 -16.07
N ARG A 202 -3.65 -3.23 -16.73
CA ARG A 202 -4.91 -3.26 -17.47
C ARG A 202 -6.16 -3.53 -16.62
N LEU A 203 -6.08 -3.44 -15.30
CA LEU A 203 -7.25 -3.48 -14.41
C LEU A 203 -8.16 -2.25 -14.62
N VAL A 204 -7.56 -1.10 -14.92
CA VAL A 204 -8.29 0.12 -15.32
C VAL A 204 -8.09 0.36 -16.80
N ARG A 205 -9.16 0.49 -17.55
CA ARG A 205 -9.11 0.62 -19.03
C ARG A 205 -9.98 1.78 -19.51
N ASN A 206 -9.50 2.44 -20.55
CA ASN A 206 -10.27 3.40 -21.35
C ASN A 206 -10.95 4.54 -20.58
N GLN A 207 -10.44 4.93 -19.40
CA GLN A 207 -10.99 6.03 -18.64
C GLN A 207 -9.88 6.86 -17.99
N ASP A 208 -10.06 8.19 -18.06
CA ASP A 208 -9.29 9.11 -17.23
C ASP A 208 -9.82 9.03 -15.79
N VAL A 209 -8.94 9.03 -14.82
CA VAL A 209 -9.30 8.80 -13.42
C VAL A 209 -8.77 9.92 -12.56
N VAL A 210 -9.61 10.43 -11.65
CA VAL A 210 -9.18 11.34 -10.59
C VAL A 210 -8.48 10.52 -9.51
N ILE A 211 -7.22 10.88 -9.24
CA ILE A 211 -6.33 10.15 -8.35
C ILE A 211 -5.96 11.04 -7.17
N ASP A 212 -6.14 10.54 -5.96
CA ASP A 212 -5.52 11.03 -4.75
C ASP A 212 -4.20 10.29 -4.52
N PHE A 213 -3.12 11.00 -4.25
CA PHE A 213 -1.82 10.38 -3.99
C PHE A 213 -1.04 11.12 -2.91
N TRP A 214 -0.28 10.34 -2.15
CA TRP A 214 0.49 10.82 -1.02
C TRP A 214 1.98 10.64 -1.28
N VAL A 215 2.71 11.75 -1.15
CA VAL A 215 4.13 11.83 -1.45
C VAL A 215 4.91 12.11 -0.16
N HIS A 216 6.00 11.37 0.03
CA HIS A 216 6.90 11.60 1.15
C HIS A 216 7.63 12.95 0.96
N PRO A 217 7.55 13.90 1.92
CA PRO A 217 8.00 15.28 1.72
C PRO A 217 9.52 15.45 1.51
N VAL A 218 10.32 14.46 1.90
CA VAL A 218 11.79 14.52 1.78
C VAL A 218 12.28 13.72 0.58
N THR A 219 11.75 12.51 0.36
CA THR A 219 12.25 11.61 -0.69
C THR A 219 11.55 11.77 -2.03
N GLY A 220 10.35 12.35 -2.06
CA GLY A 220 9.52 12.39 -3.27
C GLY A 220 8.81 11.07 -3.59
N LEU A 221 9.06 9.99 -2.84
CA LEU A 221 8.43 8.70 -3.09
C LEU A 221 6.91 8.76 -2.84
N VAL A 222 6.13 8.18 -3.74
CA VAL A 222 4.69 7.98 -3.55
C VAL A 222 4.50 6.85 -2.55
N THR A 223 3.70 7.04 -1.52
CA THR A 223 3.49 6.03 -0.47
C THR A 223 2.07 5.46 -0.47
N ALA A 224 1.12 6.19 -1.01
CA ALA A 224 -0.26 5.72 -1.17
C ALA A 224 -0.92 6.37 -2.38
N VAL A 225 -1.89 5.66 -2.95
CA VAL A 225 -2.74 6.12 -4.05
C VAL A 225 -4.15 5.62 -3.83
N GLU A 226 -5.14 6.48 -4.02
CA GLU A 226 -6.56 6.11 -3.96
C GLU A 226 -7.30 6.70 -5.16
N PHE A 227 -8.23 5.92 -5.73
CA PHE A 227 -9.06 6.37 -6.83
C PHE A 227 -10.31 5.50 -6.97
N ASP A 228 -11.31 6.03 -7.67
CA ASP A 228 -12.50 5.27 -8.07
C ASP A 228 -12.51 5.11 -9.58
N THR A 229 -13.02 3.98 -10.05
CA THR A 229 -13.32 3.71 -11.45
C THR A 229 -14.81 3.49 -11.64
N ASP A 230 -15.35 3.88 -12.80
CA ASP A 230 -16.77 3.71 -13.14
C ASP A 230 -16.85 2.98 -14.49
N ASP A 231 -17.44 1.79 -14.47
CA ASP A 231 -17.75 1.01 -15.67
C ASP A 231 -19.28 0.92 -15.79
N ASP A 232 -19.86 1.81 -16.62
CA ASP A 232 -21.30 1.91 -16.87
C ASP A 232 -22.16 2.00 -15.60
N GLY A 233 -21.68 2.74 -14.57
CA GLY A 233 -22.33 2.91 -13.28
C GLY A 233 -21.95 1.86 -12.23
N ALA A 234 -21.08 0.94 -12.55
CA ALA A 234 -20.48 -0.01 -11.62
C ALA A 234 -19.19 0.58 -11.04
N VAL A 235 -19.30 1.23 -9.88
CA VAL A 235 -18.16 1.91 -9.25
C VAL A 235 -17.31 0.94 -8.45
N SER A 236 -15.99 0.95 -8.72
CA SER A 236 -14.97 0.25 -7.96
C SER A 236 -14.03 1.25 -7.31
N SER A 237 -13.71 1.05 -6.03
CA SER A 237 -12.73 1.86 -5.31
C SER A 237 -11.40 1.10 -5.17
N TRP A 238 -10.30 1.83 -5.31
CA TRP A 238 -8.96 1.28 -5.31
C TRP A 238 -8.09 1.98 -4.27
N SER A 239 -7.32 1.20 -3.54
CA SER A 239 -6.31 1.68 -2.61
C SER A 239 -5.00 0.94 -2.85
N LEU A 240 -3.95 1.68 -3.16
CA LEU A 240 -2.58 1.16 -3.31
C LEU A 240 -1.70 1.76 -2.21
N ARG A 241 -0.94 0.90 -1.54
CA ARG A 241 0.13 1.29 -0.64
C ARG A 241 1.46 0.82 -1.17
N LEU A 242 2.48 1.66 -1.03
CA LEU A 242 3.85 1.39 -1.46
C LEU A 242 4.79 1.61 -0.28
N ALA A 243 5.62 0.61 0.00
CA ALA A 243 6.53 0.59 1.14
C ALA A 243 7.83 -0.17 0.83
N ASP A 244 8.75 -0.20 1.78
CA ASP A 244 9.99 -0.98 1.71
C ASP A 244 10.80 -0.70 0.42
N TYR A 245 10.86 0.57 0.04
CA TYR A 245 11.62 1.03 -1.12
C TYR A 245 13.11 0.76 -0.97
N GLY A 246 13.73 0.20 -2.00
CA GLY A 246 15.15 -0.12 -2.03
C GLY A 246 15.55 -1.34 -1.19
N GLU A 247 14.58 -2.06 -0.59
CA GLU A 247 14.86 -3.33 0.06
C GLU A 247 15.15 -4.42 -0.97
N ARG A 248 16.04 -5.33 -0.61
CA ARG A 248 16.35 -6.48 -1.46
C ARG A 248 15.36 -7.60 -1.18
N PHE A 249 14.66 -8.02 -2.22
CA PHE A 249 13.73 -9.15 -2.16
C PHE A 249 14.35 -10.33 -2.94
N ASP A 250 14.51 -11.47 -2.35
CA ASP A 250 14.93 -12.68 -3.08
C ASP A 250 13.72 -13.23 -3.86
N ILE A 251 13.46 -12.65 -5.04
CA ILE A 251 12.41 -13.12 -5.96
C ILE A 251 13.03 -14.17 -6.88
N GLU A 252 12.49 -15.37 -6.83
CA GLU A 252 12.95 -16.52 -7.60
C GLU A 252 11.83 -17.04 -8.53
N PRO A 253 12.17 -17.66 -9.68
CA PRO A 253 11.17 -18.31 -10.49
C PRO A 253 10.51 -19.46 -9.71
N PRO A 254 9.24 -19.79 -9.98
CA PRO A 254 8.55 -20.87 -9.27
C PRO A 254 9.17 -22.22 -9.59
N ASP A 255 9.09 -23.14 -8.62
CA ASP A 255 9.43 -24.55 -8.86
C ASP A 255 8.35 -25.20 -9.74
N LEU A 256 8.71 -25.62 -10.95
CA LEU A 256 7.81 -26.26 -11.92
C LEU A 256 7.89 -27.79 -11.91
N ASP A 257 8.77 -28.36 -11.08
CA ASP A 257 9.03 -29.79 -10.99
C ASP A 257 8.33 -30.46 -9.77
N GLY A 258 7.19 -29.94 -9.32
CA GLY A 258 6.41 -30.38 -8.17
C GLY A 258 5.74 -31.74 -8.29
#